data_2d301b398e73e5ecc06c088638f600eb
#
_entry.id   2d301b398e73e5ecc06c088638f600eb
#
_cell.length_a   1.000
_cell.length_b   1.000
_cell.length_c   1.000
_cell.angle_alpha   90.00
_cell.angle_beta   90.00
_cell.angle_gamma   90.00
#
_symmetry.space_group_name_H-M   'P 1'
#
loop_
_entity.id
_entity.type
_entity.pdbx_description
1 polymer ?
#
loop_
_entity_poly.entity_id
_entity_poly.type
_entity_poly.pdbx_seq_one_letter_code
_entity_poly.pdbx_strand_id
1 'polypeptide(L)'
;SDELWSLVGANSNPLAAGYIQEMVKTIRGLGGIAITSTQGMQDLFSLDNGKYGKGILDSSRIKIVMQMEEQEARLIQNVLNLSEEEVRQITRFRRGEGLLCIGYNHVPIAFYATQKEYDAITTSPTDLLNRKEREV
;
A
#
# COMPACT_ATOMS: atom_id res chain seq x y z
N SER A 1 0.09 -6.78 7.34
CA SER A 1 -1.20 -6.20 7.68
C SER A 1 -1.82 -5.60 6.43
N ASP A 2 -3.03 -5.94 6.16
CA ASP A 2 -3.88 -5.31 5.16
C ASP A 2 -4.75 -4.24 5.84
N GLU A 3 -5.10 -3.19 5.10
CA GLU A 3 -5.86 -2.05 5.64
C GLU A 3 -5.22 -1.41 6.89
N LEU A 4 -3.97 -1.03 6.77
CA LEU A 4 -3.19 -0.42 7.86
C LEU A 4 -3.90 0.78 8.52
N TRP A 5 -4.68 1.55 7.75
CA TRP A 5 -5.45 2.68 8.25
C TRP A 5 -6.40 2.32 9.41
N SER A 6 -6.93 1.09 9.42
CA SER A 6 -7.80 0.62 10.51
C SER A 6 -7.10 0.53 11.86
N LEU A 7 -5.78 0.42 11.84
CA LEU A 7 -4.94 0.31 13.04
C LEU A 7 -4.30 1.64 13.47
N VAL A 8 -4.13 2.57 12.53
CA VAL A 8 -3.42 3.84 12.78
C VAL A 8 -4.19 5.09 12.35
N GLY A 9 -5.41 4.95 11.84
CA GLY A 9 -6.29 6.04 11.42
C GLY A 9 -7.03 6.71 12.59
N ALA A 10 -7.87 7.72 12.29
CA ALA A 10 -8.53 8.59 13.26
C ALA A 10 -9.34 7.86 14.35
N ASN A 11 -9.95 6.73 14.01
CA ASN A 11 -10.77 5.93 14.91
C ASN A 11 -9.97 4.87 15.68
N SER A 12 -8.65 4.82 15.51
CA SER A 12 -7.79 3.82 16.14
C SER A 12 -7.40 4.25 17.54
N ASN A 13 -7.09 3.26 18.39
CA ASN A 13 -6.53 3.51 19.70
C ASN A 13 -5.07 3.97 19.56
N PRO A 14 -4.67 5.15 20.08
CA PRO A 14 -3.29 5.66 20.00
C PRO A 14 -2.24 4.68 20.54
N LEU A 15 -2.58 3.87 21.55
CA LEU A 15 -1.69 2.84 22.09
C LEU A 15 -1.46 1.72 21.08
N ALA A 16 -2.51 1.27 20.39
CA ALA A 16 -2.38 0.28 19.33
C ALA A 16 -1.57 0.81 18.15
N ALA A 17 -1.83 2.05 17.72
CA ALA A 17 -1.07 2.70 16.65
C ALA A 17 0.42 2.85 17.01
N GLY A 18 0.72 3.25 18.27
CA GLY A 18 2.09 3.31 18.77
C GLY A 18 2.79 1.95 18.77
N TYR A 19 2.09 0.90 19.19
CA TYR A 19 2.62 -0.48 19.17
C TYR A 19 2.94 -0.95 17.75
N ILE A 20 2.04 -0.72 16.80
CA ILE A 20 2.26 -1.08 15.38
C ILE A 20 3.46 -0.33 14.81
N GLN A 21 3.57 0.97 15.08
CA GLN A 21 4.72 1.76 14.64
C GLN A 21 6.04 1.22 15.22
N GLU A 22 6.07 0.91 16.49
CA GLU A 22 7.26 0.35 17.15
C GLU A 22 7.61 -1.03 16.58
N MET A 23 6.61 -1.87 16.37
CA MET A 23 6.80 -3.18 15.75
C MET A 23 7.42 -3.05 14.34
N VAL A 24 6.92 -2.15 13.49
CA VAL A 24 7.47 -1.94 12.14
C VAL A 24 8.93 -1.48 12.20
N LYS A 25 9.31 -0.67 13.19
CA LYS A 25 10.69 -0.21 13.38
C LYS A 25 11.63 -1.32 13.83
N THR A 26 11.16 -2.21 14.70
CA THR A 26 12.01 -3.18 15.41
C THR A 26 12.04 -4.56 14.76
N ILE A 27 11.02 -4.93 13.97
CA ILE A 27 10.85 -6.27 13.39
C ILE A 27 12.07 -6.77 12.62
N ARG A 28 12.78 -5.87 11.94
CA ARG A 28 14.01 -6.21 11.22
C ARG A 28 15.10 -6.72 12.15
N GLY A 29 15.25 -6.15 13.33
CA GLY A 29 16.22 -6.60 14.36
C GLY A 29 15.92 -8.00 14.87
N LEU A 30 14.67 -8.46 14.73
CA LEU A 30 14.20 -9.81 15.08
C LEU A 30 14.24 -10.78 13.90
N GLY A 31 14.83 -10.38 12.76
CA GLY A 31 14.90 -11.21 11.53
C GLY A 31 13.58 -11.30 10.77
N GLY A 32 12.59 -10.47 11.11
CA GLY A 32 11.29 -10.44 10.46
C GLY A 32 11.18 -9.38 9.36
N ILE A 33 10.09 -9.47 8.58
CA ILE A 33 9.68 -8.49 7.56
C ILE A 33 8.27 -8.03 7.89
N ALA A 34 8.05 -6.72 7.93
CA ALA A 34 6.71 -6.14 8.01
C ALA A 34 6.24 -5.78 6.59
N ILE A 35 5.10 -6.32 6.19
CA ILE A 35 4.39 -5.94 4.96
C ILE A 35 3.06 -5.34 5.39
N THR A 36 2.82 -4.11 4.98
CA THR A 36 1.59 -3.37 5.27
C THR A 36 0.99 -2.86 3.98
N SER A 37 -0.32 -2.88 3.88
CA SER A 37 -1.05 -2.26 2.78
C SER A 37 -2.17 -1.36 3.30
N THR A 38 -2.52 -0.37 2.52
CA THR A 38 -3.62 0.54 2.84
C THR A 38 -4.21 1.11 1.55
N GLN A 39 -5.51 1.35 1.56
CA GLN A 39 -6.22 2.01 0.46
C GLN A 39 -6.53 3.48 0.78
N GLY A 40 -6.61 3.85 2.06
CA GLY A 40 -6.95 5.20 2.50
C GLY A 40 -5.75 5.99 2.98
N MET A 41 -5.21 6.88 2.14
CA MET A 41 -4.11 7.76 2.56
C MET A 41 -4.59 8.83 3.53
N GLN A 42 -5.79 9.38 3.34
CA GLN A 42 -6.36 10.35 4.27
C GLN A 42 -6.51 9.77 5.68
N ASP A 43 -7.04 8.55 5.77
CA ASP A 43 -7.22 7.87 7.04
C ASP A 43 -5.88 7.54 7.71
N LEU A 44 -4.89 7.12 6.91
CA LEU A 44 -3.53 6.84 7.41
C LEU A 44 -2.88 8.07 8.07
N PHE A 45 -3.16 9.26 7.56
CA PHE A 45 -2.63 10.53 8.09
C PHE A 45 -3.57 11.26 9.06
N SER A 46 -4.71 10.68 9.42
CA SER A 46 -5.72 11.36 10.23
C SER A 46 -5.44 11.35 11.73
N LEU A 47 -4.83 10.29 12.28
CA LEU A 47 -4.54 10.20 13.70
C LEU A 47 -3.28 10.96 14.06
N ASP A 48 -3.40 11.84 15.08
CA ASP A 48 -2.30 12.62 15.65
C ASP A 48 -1.47 13.37 14.58
N ASN A 49 -2.15 14.09 13.69
CA ASN A 49 -1.57 14.82 12.55
C ASN A 49 -0.69 13.94 11.63
N GLY A 50 -1.02 12.67 11.52
CA GLY A 50 -0.29 11.72 10.65
C GLY A 50 1.01 11.17 11.25
N LYS A 51 1.28 11.40 12.52
CA LYS A 51 2.50 10.95 13.20
C LYS A 51 2.78 9.46 13.01
N TYR A 52 1.77 8.62 13.21
CA TYR A 52 1.92 7.15 13.11
C TYR A 52 2.07 6.70 11.66
N GLY A 53 1.21 7.20 10.77
CA GLY A 53 1.27 6.88 9.34
C GLY A 53 2.60 7.30 8.70
N LYS A 54 3.05 8.53 8.95
CA LYS A 54 4.37 9.00 8.50
C LYS A 54 5.50 8.14 9.06
N GLY A 55 5.47 7.82 10.36
CA GLY A 55 6.50 7.01 11.00
C GLY A 55 6.60 5.60 10.41
N ILE A 56 5.48 5.00 9.98
CA ILE A 56 5.46 3.70 9.30
C ILE A 56 6.04 3.84 7.87
N LEU A 57 5.61 4.86 7.13
CA LEU A 57 6.15 5.14 5.80
C LEU A 57 7.66 5.40 5.82
N ASP A 58 8.14 6.19 6.76
CA ASP A 58 9.57 6.49 6.92
C ASP A 58 10.39 5.23 7.27
N SER A 59 9.82 4.33 8.07
CA SER A 59 10.45 3.07 8.45
C SER A 59 10.42 2.02 7.32
N SER A 60 9.54 2.18 6.35
CA SER A 60 9.41 1.28 5.20
C SER A 60 10.39 1.68 4.11
N ARG A 61 11.41 0.86 3.88
CA ARG A 61 12.44 1.14 2.85
C ARG A 61 11.93 0.96 1.42
N ILE A 62 11.05 -0.02 1.22
CA ILE A 62 10.43 -0.33 -0.06
C ILE A 62 8.97 0.08 0.02
N LYS A 63 8.53 0.87 -0.93
CA LYS A 63 7.13 1.29 -1.05
C LYS A 63 6.67 1.04 -2.48
N ILE A 64 5.44 0.56 -2.62
CA ILE A 64 4.79 0.37 -3.91
C ILE A 64 3.54 1.22 -3.90
N VAL A 65 3.51 2.22 -4.76
CA VAL A 65 2.37 3.13 -4.92
C VAL A 65 1.59 2.68 -6.14
N MET A 66 0.40 2.14 -5.91
CA MET A 66 -0.52 1.76 -6.97
C MET A 66 -1.34 2.97 -7.43
N GLN A 67 -2.23 2.78 -8.41
CA GLN A 67 -3.13 3.83 -8.87
C GLN A 67 -3.96 4.39 -7.71
N MET A 68 -4.05 5.71 -7.65
CA MET A 68 -4.87 6.44 -6.68
C MET A 68 -5.36 7.75 -7.28
N GLU A 69 -6.33 8.38 -6.63
CA GLU A 69 -6.83 9.70 -6.98
C GLU A 69 -5.80 10.80 -6.73
N GLU A 70 -5.89 11.90 -7.48
CA GLU A 70 -4.91 12.99 -7.41
C GLU A 70 -4.77 13.56 -5.99
N GLN A 71 -5.88 13.71 -5.27
CA GLN A 71 -5.84 14.24 -3.91
C GLN A 71 -5.01 13.35 -2.97
N GLU A 72 -5.13 12.05 -3.07
CA GLU A 72 -4.35 11.09 -2.28
C GLU A 72 -2.87 11.06 -2.71
N ALA A 73 -2.61 11.11 -4.02
CA ALA A 73 -1.24 11.21 -4.54
C ALA A 73 -0.53 12.48 -4.05
N ARG A 74 -1.24 13.59 -3.93
CA ARG A 74 -0.71 14.84 -3.35
C ARG A 74 -0.37 14.70 -1.86
N LEU A 75 -1.13 13.94 -1.07
CA LEU A 75 -0.82 13.71 0.34
C LEU A 75 0.52 13.01 0.54
N ILE A 76 0.85 12.06 -0.34
CA ILE A 76 2.11 11.32 -0.25
C ILE A 76 3.26 11.98 -1.00
N GLN A 77 3.00 12.99 -1.83
CA GLN A 77 4.00 13.65 -2.66
C GLN A 77 5.22 14.11 -1.85
N ASN A 78 4.99 14.84 -0.77
CA ASN A 78 6.08 15.34 0.07
C ASN A 78 6.76 14.23 0.89
N VAL A 79 5.99 13.23 1.32
CA VAL A 79 6.51 12.13 2.14
C VAL A 79 7.43 11.21 1.34
N LEU A 80 7.11 11.01 0.05
CA LEU A 80 7.87 10.15 -0.85
C LEU A 80 8.80 10.93 -1.79
N ASN A 81 8.82 12.27 -1.71
CA ASN A 81 9.57 13.17 -2.60
C ASN A 81 9.23 12.95 -4.08
N LEU A 82 7.93 12.80 -4.39
CA LEU A 82 7.46 12.59 -5.74
C LEU A 82 7.52 13.89 -6.55
N SER A 83 7.96 13.80 -7.79
CA SER A 83 7.85 14.88 -8.77
C SER A 83 6.39 15.05 -9.25
N GLU A 84 6.10 16.20 -9.86
CA GLU A 84 4.79 16.44 -10.46
C GLU A 84 4.43 15.43 -11.56
N GLU A 85 5.43 14.94 -12.29
CA GLU A 85 5.22 13.94 -13.32
C GLU A 85 4.88 12.58 -12.72
N GLU A 86 5.54 12.18 -11.63
CA GLU A 86 5.22 10.94 -10.92
C GLU A 86 3.82 10.98 -10.31
N VAL A 87 3.39 12.10 -9.75
CA VAL A 87 2.01 12.28 -9.29
C VAL A 87 1.02 12.08 -10.44
N ARG A 88 1.25 12.72 -11.60
CA ARG A 88 0.42 12.52 -12.79
C ARG A 88 0.43 11.07 -13.29
N GLN A 89 1.57 10.41 -13.22
CA GLN A 89 1.71 9.01 -13.63
C GLN A 89 0.92 8.09 -12.72
N ILE A 90 0.99 8.27 -11.40
CA ILE A 90 0.25 7.48 -10.41
C ILE A 90 -1.26 7.53 -10.67
N THR A 91 -1.81 8.69 -11.00
CA THR A 91 -3.25 8.83 -11.29
C THR A 91 -3.68 8.10 -12.57
N ARG A 92 -2.76 7.78 -13.47
CA ARG A 92 -3.02 7.15 -14.78
C ARG A 92 -2.66 5.68 -14.82
N PHE A 93 -2.08 5.11 -13.78
CA PHE A 93 -1.76 3.70 -13.71
C PHE A 93 -3.00 2.83 -13.96
N ARG A 94 -2.78 1.73 -14.62
CA ARG A 94 -3.79 0.68 -14.81
C ARG A 94 -3.68 -0.35 -13.69
N ARG A 95 -4.66 -1.24 -13.64
CA ARG A 95 -4.63 -2.38 -12.71
C ARG A 95 -3.33 -3.18 -12.89
N GLY A 96 -2.60 -3.39 -11.79
CA GLY A 96 -1.31 -4.07 -11.78
C GLY A 96 -0.11 -3.17 -12.04
N GLU A 97 -0.30 -1.90 -12.42
CA GLU A 97 0.80 -0.94 -12.56
C GLU A 97 1.01 -0.17 -11.26
N GLY A 98 2.24 0.27 -11.03
CA GLY A 98 2.58 1.04 -9.84
C GLY A 98 3.96 1.68 -9.94
N LEU A 99 4.28 2.50 -8.95
CA LEU A 99 5.58 3.12 -8.77
C LEU A 99 6.30 2.42 -7.60
N LEU A 100 7.43 1.79 -7.90
CA LEU A 100 8.31 1.21 -6.89
C LEU A 100 9.27 2.29 -6.40
N CYS A 101 9.20 2.62 -5.12
CA CYS A 101 10.05 3.60 -4.46
C CYS A 101 11.02 2.88 -3.50
N ILE A 102 12.33 3.00 -3.76
CA ILE A 102 13.40 2.45 -2.91
C ILE A 102 14.38 3.58 -2.57
N GLY A 103 14.23 4.17 -1.40
CA GLY A 103 14.94 5.40 -1.06
C GLY A 103 14.54 6.54 -1.99
N TYR A 104 15.52 7.09 -2.73
CA TYR A 104 15.29 8.16 -3.71
C TYR A 104 15.09 7.66 -5.15
N ASN A 105 15.15 6.34 -5.36
CA ASN A 105 14.95 5.76 -6.69
C ASN A 105 13.50 5.38 -6.87
N HIS A 106 12.88 5.92 -7.92
CA HIS A 106 11.50 5.62 -8.28
C HIS A 106 11.47 4.97 -9.66
N VAL A 107 10.81 3.84 -9.78
CA VAL A 107 10.73 3.06 -11.01
C VAL A 107 9.29 2.64 -11.26
N PRO A 108 8.69 2.98 -12.41
CA PRO A 108 7.41 2.44 -12.82
C PRO A 108 7.53 0.93 -13.02
N ILE A 109 6.58 0.18 -12.46
CA ILE A 109 6.54 -1.28 -12.53
C ILE A 109 5.16 -1.75 -12.96
N ALA A 110 5.11 -2.96 -13.51
CA ALA A 110 3.87 -3.65 -13.82
C ALA A 110 3.94 -5.10 -13.32
N PHE A 111 2.91 -5.52 -12.62
CA PHE A 111 2.75 -6.89 -12.15
C PHE A 111 1.82 -7.64 -13.10
N TYR A 112 2.27 -8.76 -13.60
CA TYR A 112 1.49 -9.65 -14.44
C TYR A 112 1.35 -10.99 -13.75
N ALA A 113 0.12 -11.34 -13.38
CA ALA A 113 -0.17 -12.68 -12.90
C ALA A 113 -0.22 -13.66 -14.08
N THR A 114 0.41 -14.82 -13.94
CA THR A 114 0.16 -15.95 -14.84
C THR A 114 -1.28 -16.42 -14.72
N GLN A 115 -1.79 -17.16 -15.73
CA GLN A 115 -3.16 -17.68 -15.66
C GLN A 115 -3.41 -18.50 -14.39
N LYS A 116 -2.44 -19.33 -13.97
CA LYS A 116 -2.55 -20.15 -12.74
C LYS A 116 -2.62 -19.30 -11.48
N GLU A 117 -1.81 -18.23 -11.40
CA GLU A 117 -1.87 -17.29 -10.28
C GLU A 117 -3.19 -16.53 -10.29
N TYR A 118 -3.62 -16.04 -11.46
CA TYR A 118 -4.90 -15.34 -11.60
C TYR A 118 -6.06 -16.21 -11.13
N ASP A 119 -6.11 -17.46 -11.56
CA ASP A 119 -7.15 -18.43 -11.17
C ASP A 119 -7.14 -18.69 -9.64
N ALA A 120 -5.97 -18.60 -9.00
CA ALA A 120 -5.84 -18.79 -7.56
C ALA A 120 -6.25 -17.56 -6.72
N ILE A 121 -6.04 -16.34 -7.24
CA ILE A 121 -6.23 -15.09 -6.50
C ILE A 121 -7.49 -14.31 -6.88
N THR A 122 -8.15 -14.67 -7.99
CA THR A 122 -9.32 -13.94 -8.46
C THR A 122 -10.48 -14.01 -7.45
N THR A 123 -11.08 -12.86 -7.18
CA THR A 123 -12.31 -12.72 -6.40
C THR A 123 -13.49 -12.31 -7.28
N SER A 124 -13.30 -12.26 -8.60
CA SER A 124 -14.36 -11.93 -9.56
C SER A 124 -15.46 -13.00 -9.54
N PRO A 125 -16.71 -12.66 -9.26
CA PRO A 125 -17.82 -13.62 -9.24
C PRO A 125 -17.97 -14.39 -10.57
N THR A 126 -17.78 -13.69 -11.69
CA THR A 126 -17.87 -14.28 -13.04
C THR A 126 -16.80 -15.34 -13.27
N ASP A 127 -15.56 -15.04 -12.86
CA ASP A 127 -14.43 -15.97 -13.02
C ASP A 127 -14.58 -17.20 -12.14
N LEU A 128 -15.10 -17.01 -10.91
CA LEU A 128 -15.37 -18.10 -9.98
C LEU A 128 -16.49 -19.03 -10.47
N LEU A 129 -17.51 -18.48 -11.13
CA LEU A 129 -18.57 -19.29 -11.75
C LEU A 129 -18.03 -20.09 -12.92
N ASN A 130 -17.30 -19.47 -13.83
CA ASN A 130 -16.69 -20.13 -14.98
C ASN A 130 -15.71 -21.24 -14.58
N ARG A 131 -15.04 -21.09 -13.42
CA ARG A 131 -14.17 -22.14 -12.88
C ARG A 131 -14.95 -23.37 -12.46
N LYS A 132 -16.06 -23.19 -11.74
CA LYS A 132 -16.92 -24.30 -11.30
C LYS A 132 -17.48 -25.10 -12.47
N GLU A 133 -17.78 -24.44 -13.60
CA GLU A 133 -18.26 -25.10 -14.83
C GLU A 133 -17.18 -25.91 -15.54
N ARG A 134 -15.88 -25.59 -15.35
CA ARG A 134 -14.76 -26.35 -15.93
C ARG A 134 -14.33 -27.57 -15.10
N GLU A 135 -14.71 -27.60 -13.82
CA GLU A 135 -14.38 -28.70 -12.91
C GLU A 135 -15.47 -29.79 -12.89
N VAL A 136 -16.59 -29.62 -13.63
CA VAL A 136 -17.66 -30.60 -13.84
C VAL A 136 -17.50 -31.24 -15.22
#